data_4edd103abc2af6c8d5481c9a0b33391a
#
_entry.id   4edd103abc2af6c8d5481c9a0b33391a
#
_cell.length_a   1.000
_cell.length_b   1.000
_cell.length_c   1.000
_cell.angle_alpha   90.00
_cell.angle_beta   90.00
_cell.angle_gamma   90.00
#
_symmetry.space_group_name_H-M   'P 1'
#
loop_
_entity.id
_entity.type
_entity.pdbx_description
1 polymer ?
#
loop_
_entity_poly.entity_id
_entity_poly.type
_entity_poly.pdbx_seq_one_letter_code
_entity_poly.pdbx_strand_id
1 'polypeptide(L)'
;YRFEIMVSRDCTVPFVRNNDIKGSIKLLIKKNCDIVCGVYKQHHNPYFNMMESNSKGFLKFSKSKNFEFTNRQNIPIVYQLNGLHTFYVEKLLKYGRLYMPKIVPYEIPLETGLMIDTEFEFQIAEMIAKKLLKI
;
A
#
# COMPACT_ATOMS: atom_id res chain seq x y z
N TYR A 1 -29.73 -2.31 -1.80
CA TYR A 1 -28.81 -2.19 -2.95
C TYR A 1 -28.02 -3.47 -3.06
N ARG A 2 -27.97 -4.06 -4.28
CA ARG A 2 -27.05 -5.16 -4.60
C ARG A 2 -25.89 -4.56 -5.38
N PHE A 3 -24.66 -4.82 -4.97
CA PHE A 3 -23.45 -4.43 -5.66
C PHE A 3 -22.41 -5.55 -5.56
N GLU A 4 -21.61 -5.72 -6.59
CA GLU A 4 -20.65 -6.83 -6.71
C GLU A 4 -19.26 -6.41 -6.26
N ILE A 5 -18.89 -5.16 -6.53
CA ILE A 5 -17.57 -4.60 -6.23
C ILE A 5 -17.72 -3.49 -5.21
N MET A 6 -16.86 -3.52 -4.20
CA MET A 6 -16.71 -2.47 -3.21
C MET A 6 -15.33 -1.84 -3.31
N VAL A 7 -15.30 -0.51 -3.18
CA VAL A 7 -14.07 0.25 -3.00
C VAL A 7 -14.13 0.89 -1.62
N SER A 8 -13.17 0.55 -0.78
CA SER A 8 -12.94 1.18 0.52
C SER A 8 -11.69 2.05 0.44
N ARG A 9 -11.75 3.21 1.05
CA ARG A 9 -10.62 4.12 1.18
C ARG A 9 -10.56 4.62 2.61
N ASP A 10 -9.37 4.54 3.22
CA ASP A 10 -9.15 5.08 4.55
C ASP A 10 -9.20 6.61 4.53
N CYS A 11 -9.71 7.22 5.58
CA CYS A 11 -9.80 8.68 5.69
C CYS A 11 -8.41 9.34 5.75
N THR A 12 -7.38 8.59 6.14
CA THR A 12 -5.99 9.03 6.23
C THR A 12 -5.27 9.13 4.88
N VAL A 13 -5.92 8.82 3.76
CA VAL A 13 -5.35 8.91 2.39
C VAL A 13 -6.12 9.91 1.53
N PRO A 14 -5.99 11.22 1.79
CA PRO A 14 -6.86 12.24 1.20
C PRO A 14 -6.67 12.44 -0.30
N PHE A 15 -5.50 12.11 -0.86
CA PHE A 15 -5.13 12.49 -2.23
C PHE A 15 -5.33 11.39 -3.28
N VAL A 16 -5.91 10.24 -2.90
CA VAL A 16 -6.29 9.19 -3.87
C VAL A 16 -7.28 9.75 -4.88
N ARG A 17 -6.93 9.64 -6.16
CA ARG A 17 -7.68 10.27 -7.26
C ARG A 17 -8.78 9.34 -7.77
N ASN A 18 -9.81 9.92 -8.40
CA ASN A 18 -10.86 9.17 -9.08
C ASN A 18 -10.31 8.19 -10.14
N ASN A 19 -9.21 8.55 -10.80
CA ASN A 19 -8.56 7.67 -11.76
C ASN A 19 -7.91 6.44 -11.10
N ASP A 20 -7.42 6.56 -9.87
CA ASP A 20 -6.86 5.45 -9.11
C ASP A 20 -7.98 4.47 -8.71
N ILE A 21 -9.14 5.00 -8.28
CA ILE A 21 -10.33 4.19 -8.00
C ILE A 21 -10.79 3.43 -9.26
N LYS A 22 -10.96 4.13 -10.37
CA LYS A 22 -11.35 3.50 -11.64
C LYS A 22 -10.31 2.48 -12.13
N GLY A 23 -9.03 2.79 -11.95
CA GLY A 23 -7.92 1.90 -12.32
C GLY A 23 -7.90 0.63 -11.48
N SER A 24 -8.10 0.73 -10.18
CA SER A 24 -8.15 -0.42 -9.28
C SER A 24 -9.32 -1.37 -9.60
N ILE A 25 -10.50 -0.82 -9.95
CA ILE A 25 -11.65 -1.62 -10.39
C ILE A 25 -11.35 -2.36 -11.69
N LYS A 26 -10.80 -1.66 -12.69
CA LYS A 26 -10.40 -2.28 -13.96
C LYS A 26 -9.37 -3.39 -13.75
N LEU A 27 -8.42 -3.18 -12.84
CA LEU A 27 -7.38 -4.16 -12.52
C LEU A 27 -7.98 -5.39 -11.81
N LEU A 28 -8.92 -5.20 -10.87
CA LEU A 28 -9.62 -6.29 -10.19
C LEU A 28 -10.29 -7.22 -11.22
N ILE A 29 -11.05 -6.64 -12.15
CA ILE A 29 -11.76 -7.38 -13.18
C ILE A 29 -10.76 -8.08 -14.12
N LYS A 30 -9.75 -7.34 -14.62
CA LYS A 30 -8.74 -7.87 -15.56
C LYS A 30 -7.95 -9.04 -14.98
N LYS A 31 -7.58 -8.97 -13.70
CA LYS A 31 -6.74 -9.99 -13.04
C LYS A 31 -7.54 -11.13 -12.42
N ASN A 32 -8.86 -11.02 -12.35
CA ASN A 32 -9.73 -11.98 -11.67
C ASN A 32 -9.16 -12.38 -10.30
N CYS A 33 -8.76 -11.37 -9.52
CA CYS A 33 -8.19 -11.54 -8.20
C CYS A 33 -9.25 -11.30 -7.12
N ASP A 34 -8.91 -11.57 -5.86
CA ASP A 34 -9.88 -11.41 -4.76
C ASP A 34 -9.95 -9.95 -4.30
N ILE A 35 -8.80 -9.27 -4.29
CA ILE A 35 -8.65 -7.88 -3.88
C ILE A 35 -7.50 -7.20 -4.62
N VAL A 36 -7.70 -5.92 -4.92
CA VAL A 36 -6.66 -4.99 -5.35
C VAL A 36 -6.40 -4.01 -4.22
N CYS A 37 -5.15 -3.92 -3.78
CA CYS A 37 -4.73 -2.95 -2.77
C CYS A 37 -3.94 -1.81 -3.43
N GLY A 38 -4.30 -0.58 -3.12
CA GLY A 38 -3.49 0.58 -3.44
C GLY A 38 -2.17 0.51 -2.68
N VAL A 39 -1.07 0.76 -3.37
CA VAL A 39 0.27 0.67 -2.80
C VAL A 39 1.18 1.73 -3.40
N TYR A 40 2.25 2.06 -2.70
CA TYR A 40 3.39 2.78 -3.27
C TYR A 40 4.71 2.07 -2.94
N LYS A 41 5.72 2.27 -3.80
CA LYS A 41 7.05 1.70 -3.58
C LYS A 41 7.70 2.37 -2.37
N GLN A 42 8.21 1.55 -1.47
CA GLN A 42 8.83 2.03 -0.25
C GLN A 42 10.37 1.95 -0.34
N HIS A 43 11.05 2.99 0.16
CA HIS A 43 12.50 2.99 0.31
C HIS A 43 12.97 2.20 1.54
N HIS A 44 12.11 2.11 2.57
CA HIS A 44 12.36 1.26 3.72
C HIS A 44 12.11 -0.19 3.33
N ASN A 45 13.14 -1.02 3.50
CA ASN A 45 13.13 -2.38 3.00
C ASN A 45 13.61 -3.36 4.07
N PRO A 46 12.80 -4.35 4.46
CA PRO A 46 13.12 -5.27 5.55
C PRO A 46 14.35 -6.16 5.28
N TYR A 47 14.78 -6.23 4.03
CA TYR A 47 15.99 -6.98 3.67
C TYR A 47 17.26 -6.13 3.69
N PHE A 48 17.14 -4.80 3.79
CA PHE A 48 18.28 -3.92 3.54
C PHE A 48 18.50 -2.84 4.58
N ASN A 49 17.46 -2.13 5.03
CA ASN A 49 17.59 -0.98 5.93
C ASN A 49 16.57 -0.94 7.07
N MET A 50 15.81 -2.02 7.27
CA MET A 50 14.95 -2.18 8.43
C MET A 50 15.47 -3.30 9.30
N MET A 51 15.59 -3.04 10.61
CA MET A 51 16.12 -3.97 11.58
C MET A 51 15.19 -4.11 12.79
N GLU A 52 15.23 -5.28 13.38
CA GLU A 52 14.53 -5.60 14.63
C GLU A 52 15.56 -5.79 15.74
N SER A 53 15.25 -5.30 16.94
CA SER A 53 16.05 -5.56 18.14
C SER A 53 15.69 -6.93 18.74
N ASN A 54 16.68 -7.73 19.06
CA ASN A 54 16.48 -8.96 19.83
C ASN A 54 16.39 -8.67 21.34
N SER A 55 16.11 -9.70 22.14
CA SER A 55 15.99 -9.58 23.61
C SER A 55 17.26 -9.11 24.33
N LYS A 56 18.43 -9.16 23.66
CA LYS A 56 19.72 -8.66 24.18
C LYS A 56 20.08 -7.27 23.68
N GLY A 57 19.18 -6.61 22.92
CA GLY A 57 19.39 -5.26 22.38
C GLY A 57 20.24 -5.20 21.09
N PHE A 58 20.62 -6.33 20.51
CA PHE A 58 21.33 -6.35 19.23
C PHE A 58 20.36 -6.28 18.05
N LEU A 59 20.76 -5.55 16.99
CA LEU A 59 19.98 -5.42 15.76
C LEU A 59 20.26 -6.57 14.79
N LYS A 60 19.21 -7.00 14.09
CA LYS A 60 19.26 -7.91 12.94
C LYS A 60 18.29 -7.41 11.87
N PHE A 61 18.55 -7.67 10.61
CA PHE A 61 17.59 -7.36 9.54
C PHE A 61 16.26 -8.04 9.77
N SER A 62 15.14 -7.32 9.55
CA SER A 62 13.78 -7.83 9.76
C SER A 62 13.49 -9.05 8.88
N LYS A 63 14.08 -9.11 7.69
CA LYS A 63 14.06 -10.29 6.82
C LYS A 63 15.47 -10.63 6.39
N SER A 64 15.92 -11.84 6.72
CA SER A 64 17.13 -12.44 6.15
C SER A 64 16.74 -13.35 4.99
N LYS A 65 17.42 -13.23 3.85
CA LYS A 65 17.54 -14.30 2.86
C LYS A 65 18.94 -14.89 2.98
N ASN A 66 19.10 -16.16 2.65
CA ASN A 66 20.40 -16.86 2.63
C ASN A 66 21.39 -16.30 1.58
N PHE A 67 21.06 -15.14 1.00
CA PHE A 67 21.90 -14.42 0.04
C PHE A 67 22.20 -13.03 0.60
N GLU A 68 23.46 -12.71 0.72
CA GLU A 68 23.90 -11.34 0.90
C GLU A 68 23.60 -10.57 -0.38
N PHE A 69 22.72 -9.58 -0.28
CA PHE A 69 22.48 -8.67 -1.39
C PHE A 69 23.67 -7.73 -1.53
N THR A 70 24.55 -8.01 -2.49
CA THR A 70 25.69 -7.16 -2.79
C THR A 70 25.28 -5.85 -3.49
N ASN A 71 24.11 -5.82 -4.14
CA ASN A 71 23.62 -4.67 -4.88
C ASN A 71 22.15 -4.38 -4.56
N ARG A 72 21.80 -3.09 -4.37
CA ARG A 72 20.41 -2.62 -4.15
C ARG A 72 19.45 -3.04 -5.27
N GLN A 73 19.93 -3.20 -6.48
CA GLN A 73 19.13 -3.57 -7.66
C GLN A 73 18.57 -5.01 -7.59
N ASN A 74 19.18 -5.88 -6.78
CA ASN A 74 18.76 -7.27 -6.62
C ASN A 74 17.80 -7.49 -5.44
N ILE A 75 17.46 -6.42 -4.72
CA ILE A 75 16.57 -6.49 -3.56
C ILE A 75 15.11 -6.52 -4.04
N PRO A 76 14.25 -7.39 -3.49
CA PRO A 76 12.84 -7.40 -3.82
C PRO A 76 12.18 -6.04 -3.57
N ILE A 77 11.33 -5.60 -4.50
CA ILE A 77 10.52 -4.40 -4.31
C ILE A 77 9.60 -4.64 -3.13
N VAL A 78 9.54 -3.68 -2.22
CA VAL A 78 8.62 -3.66 -1.09
C VAL A 78 7.61 -2.54 -1.31
N TYR A 79 6.36 -2.90 -1.10
CA TYR A 79 5.23 -1.99 -1.19
C TYR A 79 4.69 -1.66 0.20
N GLN A 80 4.32 -0.41 0.39
CA GLN A 80 3.50 0.01 1.52
C GLN A 80 2.05 0.13 1.05
N LEU A 81 1.13 -0.42 1.84
CA LEU A 81 -0.31 -0.25 1.63
C LEU A 81 -0.67 1.23 1.88
N ASN A 82 -1.62 1.74 1.11
CA ASN A 82 -2.09 3.12 1.26
C ASN A 82 -3.57 3.24 1.63
N GLY A 83 -4.20 2.16 2.08
CA GLY A 83 -5.59 2.19 2.53
C GLY A 83 -6.65 2.23 1.41
N LEU A 84 -6.28 2.16 0.13
CA LEU A 84 -7.24 1.91 -0.96
C LEU A 84 -7.41 0.41 -1.17
N HIS A 85 -8.64 -0.09 -1.04
CA HIS A 85 -8.96 -1.51 -1.20
C HIS A 85 -10.14 -1.66 -2.16
N THR A 86 -10.00 -2.48 -3.19
CA THR A 86 -11.04 -2.77 -4.18
C THR A 86 -11.22 -4.26 -4.29
N PHE A 87 -12.42 -4.78 -4.03
CA PHE A 87 -12.66 -6.22 -3.93
C PHE A 87 -14.07 -6.61 -4.33
N TYR A 88 -14.26 -7.91 -4.63
CA TYR A 88 -15.57 -8.49 -4.79
C TYR A 88 -16.20 -8.73 -3.42
N VAL A 89 -17.44 -8.27 -3.24
CA VAL A 89 -18.19 -8.45 -1.98
C VAL A 89 -18.37 -9.92 -1.62
N GLU A 90 -18.65 -10.77 -2.61
CA GLU A 90 -18.75 -12.22 -2.41
C GLU A 90 -17.48 -12.84 -1.83
N LYS A 91 -16.31 -12.33 -2.24
CA LYS A 91 -15.01 -12.81 -1.72
C LYS A 91 -14.80 -12.39 -0.28
N LEU A 92 -15.14 -11.13 0.05
CA LEU A 92 -15.09 -10.67 1.44
C LEU A 92 -16.00 -11.53 2.35
N LEU A 93 -17.22 -11.78 1.93
CA LEU A 93 -18.16 -12.63 2.68
C LEU A 93 -17.65 -14.08 2.81
N LYS A 94 -17.04 -14.62 1.75
CA LYS A 94 -16.46 -15.97 1.77
C LYS A 94 -15.30 -16.11 2.73
N TYR A 95 -14.36 -15.17 2.72
CA TYR A 95 -13.12 -15.27 3.50
C TYR A 95 -13.22 -14.65 4.90
N GLY A 96 -14.21 -13.80 5.17
CA GLY A 96 -14.40 -13.12 6.44
C GLY A 96 -13.25 -12.19 6.85
N ARG A 97 -12.39 -11.79 5.90
CA ARG A 97 -11.22 -10.93 6.14
C ARG A 97 -10.85 -10.14 4.90
N LEU A 98 -10.28 -8.93 5.09
CA LEU A 98 -9.92 -8.05 3.99
C LEU A 98 -8.74 -8.59 3.16
N TYR A 99 -7.68 -9.07 3.82
CA TYR A 99 -6.50 -9.61 3.11
C TYR A 99 -6.74 -11.06 2.69
N MET A 100 -7.33 -11.19 1.51
CA MET A 100 -7.69 -12.44 0.87
C MET A 100 -6.50 -13.05 0.11
N PRO A 101 -6.53 -14.34 -0.30
CA PRO A 101 -5.37 -15.02 -0.86
C PRO A 101 -4.78 -14.41 -2.14
N LYS A 102 -5.63 -13.89 -3.04
CA LYS A 102 -5.19 -13.31 -4.32
C LYS A 102 -5.19 -11.79 -4.26
N ILE A 103 -4.13 -11.22 -3.69
CA ILE A 103 -3.93 -9.77 -3.60
C ILE A 103 -3.11 -9.29 -4.79
N VAL A 104 -3.57 -8.23 -5.46
CA VAL A 104 -2.85 -7.58 -6.57
C VAL A 104 -2.57 -6.12 -6.18
N PRO A 105 -1.32 -5.63 -6.33
CA PRO A 105 -1.00 -4.23 -6.06
C PRO A 105 -1.49 -3.32 -7.18
N TYR A 106 -2.07 -2.19 -6.82
CA TYR A 106 -2.31 -1.04 -7.70
C TYR A 106 -1.36 0.08 -7.26
N GLU A 107 -0.34 0.34 -8.06
CA GLU A 107 0.71 1.31 -7.71
C GLU A 107 0.20 2.74 -7.88
N ILE A 108 0.31 3.53 -6.83
CA ILE A 108 -0.05 4.94 -6.76
C ILE A 108 1.22 5.75 -6.51
N PRO A 109 1.41 6.93 -7.15
CA PRO A 109 2.52 7.80 -6.84
C PRO A 109 2.56 8.18 -5.34
N LEU A 110 3.75 8.31 -4.76
CA LEU A 110 3.93 8.60 -3.34
C LEU A 110 3.17 9.86 -2.91
N GLU A 111 3.19 10.92 -3.74
CA GLU A 111 2.55 12.20 -3.43
C GLU A 111 1.03 12.10 -3.29
N THR A 112 0.41 11.20 -4.03
CA THR A 112 -1.04 10.98 -3.97
C THR A 112 -1.44 9.76 -3.17
N GLY A 113 -0.47 8.92 -2.83
CA GLY A 113 -0.62 7.73 -2.00
C GLY A 113 -0.26 7.95 -0.53
N LEU A 114 0.19 9.16 -0.16
CA LEU A 114 0.60 9.47 1.21
C LEU A 114 -0.50 9.12 2.20
N MET A 115 -0.12 8.37 3.23
CA MET A 115 -0.95 8.08 4.40
C MET A 115 -0.55 9.02 5.53
N ILE A 116 -1.53 9.53 6.26
CA ILE A 116 -1.35 10.45 7.38
C ILE A 116 -1.54 9.68 8.68
N ASP A 117 -0.45 9.27 9.30
CA ASP A 117 -0.44 8.56 10.58
C ASP A 117 0.17 9.41 11.72
N THR A 118 0.92 10.46 11.37
CA THR A 118 1.62 11.33 12.31
C THR A 118 1.40 12.80 11.97
N GLU A 119 1.67 13.68 12.94
CA GLU A 119 1.65 15.14 12.73
C GLU A 119 2.62 15.59 11.64
N PHE A 120 3.78 14.93 11.52
CA PHE A 120 4.74 15.23 10.48
C PHE A 120 4.18 14.93 9.07
N GLU A 121 3.51 13.81 8.91
CA GLU A 121 2.85 13.47 7.64
C GLU A 121 1.67 14.39 7.33
N PHE A 122 0.97 14.88 8.37
CA PHE A 122 -0.07 15.89 8.21
C PHE A 122 0.50 17.20 7.64
N GLN A 123 1.64 17.68 8.16
CA GLN A 123 2.33 18.86 7.63
C GLN A 123 2.77 18.66 6.18
N ILE A 124 3.28 17.48 5.83
CA ILE A 124 3.59 17.13 4.44
C ILE A 124 2.31 17.15 3.58
N ALA A 125 1.21 16.60 4.07
CA ALA A 125 -0.06 16.61 3.38
C ALA A 125 -0.58 18.03 3.12
N GLU A 126 -0.42 18.96 4.06
CA GLU A 126 -0.76 20.37 3.83
C GLU A 126 0.07 21.00 2.70
N MET A 127 1.37 20.70 2.64
CA MET A 127 2.23 21.19 1.56
C MET A 127 1.80 20.62 0.19
N ILE A 128 1.45 19.33 0.15
CA ILE A 128 0.93 18.67 -1.06
C ILE A 128 -0.39 19.30 -1.46
N ALA A 129 -1.32 19.51 -0.52
CA ALA A 129 -2.62 20.11 -0.79
C ALA A 129 -2.47 21.52 -1.39
N LYS A 130 -1.63 22.36 -0.82
CA LYS A 130 -1.31 23.70 -1.36
C LYS A 130 -0.81 23.63 -2.80
N LYS A 131 0.09 22.69 -3.10
CA LYS A 131 0.62 22.48 -4.45
C LYS A 131 -0.47 21.99 -5.43
N LEU A 132 -1.31 21.03 -5.01
CA LEU A 132 -2.36 20.46 -5.86
C LEU A 132 -3.51 21.43 -6.11
N LEU A 133 -3.86 22.23 -5.13
CA LEU A 133 -4.96 23.21 -5.20
C LEU A 133 -4.50 24.57 -5.70
N LYS A 134 -3.19 24.78 -5.91
CA LYS A 134 -2.58 26.06 -6.32
C LYS A 134 -2.95 27.23 -5.39
N ILE A 135 -3.05 26.97 -4.09
CA ILE A 135 -3.31 27.93 -3.01
C ILE A 135 -1.99 28.46 -2.45
#